data_bf95ecfe0042d9b9db88608e80f5f7a2
#
_entry.id   bf95ecfe0042d9b9db88608e80f5f7a2
#
_cell.length_a   1.000
_cell.length_b   1.000
_cell.length_c   1.000
_cell.angle_alpha   90.00
_cell.angle_beta   90.00
_cell.angle_gamma   90.00
#
_symmetry.space_group_name_H-M   'P 1'
#
loop_
_entity.id
_entity.type
_entity.pdbx_description
1 polymer ?
#
loop_
_entity_poly.entity_id
_entity_poly.type
_entity_poly.pdbx_seq_one_letter_code
_entity_poly.pdbx_strand_id
1 'polypeptide(L)'
;VHNNVVYLAGQLAKENGFVKNVGRVTEQISVIEAERQMKICAQHAFSWLEIAAKDNNCYIESILDLKVYVSCDKEFDGISKIADKASEFFINKLGDNGRHPRSVLALTRLPQNAPVMIDLRASLKLK
;
A
#
# COMPACT_ATOMS: atom_id res chain seq x y z
N VAL A 1 -3.95 -7.98 -15.04
CA VAL A 1 -4.56 -9.16 -14.41
C VAL A 1 -4.12 -10.42 -15.16
N HIS A 2 -3.70 -11.42 -14.42
CA HIS A 2 -3.27 -12.69 -14.98
C HIS A 2 -3.81 -13.82 -14.11
N ASN A 3 -4.57 -14.75 -14.73
CA ASN A 3 -5.19 -15.88 -14.02
C ASN A 3 -5.99 -15.44 -12.80
N ASN A 4 -6.77 -14.35 -12.95
CA ASN A 4 -7.57 -13.76 -11.89
C ASN A 4 -6.74 -13.23 -10.71
N VAL A 5 -5.48 -12.92 -10.94
CA VAL A 5 -4.63 -12.23 -9.96
C VAL A 5 -4.27 -10.85 -10.49
N VAL A 6 -4.46 -9.85 -9.64
CA VAL A 6 -4.07 -8.46 -9.93
C VAL A 6 -2.71 -8.22 -9.28
N TYR A 7 -1.79 -7.70 -10.07
CA TYR A 7 -0.45 -7.32 -9.62
C TYR A 7 -0.37 -5.81 -9.64
N LEU A 8 -0.23 -5.19 -8.48
CA LEU A 8 -0.07 -3.75 -8.35
C LEU A 8 1.32 -3.42 -7.81
N ALA A 9 1.96 -2.46 -8.42
CA ALA A 9 3.31 -2.05 -8.02
C ALA A 9 3.41 -0.55 -7.89
N GLY A 10 4.23 -0.10 -6.93
CA GLY A 10 4.64 1.28 -6.82
C GLY A 10 3.53 2.26 -6.48
N GLN A 11 2.59 1.88 -5.61
CA GLN A 11 1.50 2.76 -5.21
C GLN A 11 2.00 3.78 -4.20
N LEU A 12 2.03 5.05 -4.61
CA LEU A 12 2.41 6.18 -3.78
C LEU A 12 1.16 6.91 -3.28
N ALA A 13 1.34 7.74 -2.25
CA ALA A 13 0.25 8.55 -1.68
C ALA A 13 0.03 9.84 -2.50
N LYS A 14 -0.29 9.69 -3.78
CA LYS A 14 -0.52 10.85 -4.65
C LYS A 14 -1.86 11.50 -4.35
N GLU A 15 -1.83 12.82 -4.26
CA GLU A 15 -3.01 13.66 -4.16
C GLU A 15 -2.89 14.70 -5.27
N ASN A 16 -3.88 14.75 -6.16
CA ASN A 16 -3.85 15.61 -7.35
C ASN A 16 -2.61 15.37 -8.24
N GLY A 17 -2.19 14.09 -8.34
CA GLY A 17 -1.12 13.68 -9.25
C GLY A 17 0.28 13.71 -8.68
N PHE A 18 0.48 14.16 -7.44
CA PHE A 18 1.81 14.19 -6.81
C PHE A 18 1.75 13.94 -5.30
N VAL A 19 2.88 13.55 -4.72
CA VAL A 19 3.00 13.36 -3.28
C VAL A 19 3.23 14.74 -2.63
N LYS A 20 2.33 15.15 -1.74
CA LYS A 20 2.36 16.49 -1.15
C LYS A 20 3.53 16.71 -0.20
N ASN A 21 3.79 15.75 0.68
CA ASN A 21 4.83 15.87 1.69
C ASN A 21 5.87 14.79 1.43
N VAL A 22 7.06 15.20 1.06
CA VAL A 22 8.12 14.29 0.62
C VAL A 22 9.30 14.33 1.59
N GLY A 23 10.10 13.28 1.56
CA GLY A 23 11.29 13.14 2.39
C GLY A 23 11.29 11.85 3.18
N ARG A 24 12.31 11.69 4.01
CA ARG A 24 12.51 10.49 4.83
C ARG A 24 11.80 10.63 6.16
N VAL A 25 11.20 9.52 6.59
CA VAL A 25 10.50 9.46 7.88
C VAL A 25 11.51 9.74 9.01
N THR A 26 11.10 10.55 9.93
CA THR A 26 11.80 11.18 11.05
C THR A 26 12.71 12.34 10.67
N GLU A 27 13.36 12.32 9.51
CA GLU A 27 14.20 13.46 9.10
C GLU A 27 13.37 14.64 8.60
N GLN A 28 12.46 14.42 7.65
CA GLN A 28 11.61 15.46 7.06
C GLN A 28 10.13 15.20 7.27
N ILE A 29 9.74 13.93 7.45
CA ILE A 29 8.35 13.51 7.54
C ILE A 29 8.09 12.90 8.92
N SER A 30 7.03 13.36 9.59
CA SER A 30 6.64 12.78 10.88
C SER A 30 6.07 11.39 10.70
N VAL A 31 6.12 10.59 11.75
CA VAL A 31 5.50 9.24 11.75
C VAL A 31 4.01 9.34 11.47
N ILE A 32 3.32 10.35 12.05
CA ILE A 32 1.89 10.56 11.82
C ILE A 32 1.60 10.85 10.34
N GLU A 33 2.42 11.67 9.69
CA GLU A 33 2.24 11.96 8.28
C GLU A 33 2.52 10.72 7.42
N ALA A 34 3.53 9.92 7.78
CA ALA A 34 3.82 8.66 7.09
C ALA A 34 2.65 7.67 7.21
N GLU A 35 2.04 7.58 8.39
CA GLU A 35 0.86 6.75 8.61
C GLU A 35 -0.33 7.22 7.77
N ARG A 36 -0.55 8.54 7.69
CA ARG A 36 -1.58 9.12 6.84
C ARG A 36 -1.35 8.75 5.37
N GLN A 37 -0.12 8.90 4.90
CA GLN A 37 0.21 8.56 3.51
C GLN A 37 0.11 7.06 3.25
N MET A 38 0.46 6.22 4.21
CA MET A 38 0.32 4.76 4.07
C MET A 38 -1.14 4.38 3.82
N LYS A 39 -2.06 5.00 4.54
CA LYS A 39 -3.50 4.77 4.34
C LYS A 39 -3.93 5.22 2.94
N ILE A 40 -3.43 6.34 2.45
CA ILE A 40 -3.72 6.82 1.09
C ILE A 40 -3.19 5.84 0.04
N CYS A 41 -1.99 5.30 0.23
CA CYS A 41 -1.46 4.25 -0.67
C CYS A 41 -2.41 3.06 -0.75
N ALA A 42 -2.93 2.61 0.40
CA ALA A 42 -3.87 1.49 0.46
C ALA A 42 -5.20 1.84 -0.24
N GLN A 43 -5.69 3.07 -0.05
CA GLN A 43 -6.91 3.53 -0.72
C GLN A 43 -6.75 3.54 -2.25
N HIS A 44 -5.62 4.03 -2.75
CA HIS A 44 -5.33 4.01 -4.19
C HIS A 44 -5.23 2.59 -4.72
N ALA A 45 -4.53 1.71 -4.03
CA ALA A 45 -4.42 0.31 -4.41
C ALA A 45 -5.80 -0.34 -4.49
N PHE A 46 -6.65 -0.10 -3.50
CA PHE A 46 -7.99 -0.67 -3.47
C PHE A 46 -8.85 -0.15 -4.63
N SER A 47 -8.73 1.13 -4.97
CA SER A 47 -9.43 1.70 -6.13
C SER A 47 -9.03 0.99 -7.43
N TRP A 48 -7.75 0.69 -7.61
CA TRP A 48 -7.28 -0.07 -8.77
C TRP A 48 -7.83 -1.50 -8.76
N LEU A 49 -7.92 -2.14 -7.59
CA LEU A 49 -8.54 -3.47 -7.48
C LEU A 49 -10.00 -3.45 -7.88
N GLU A 50 -10.75 -2.41 -7.49
CA GLU A 50 -12.15 -2.26 -7.86
C GLU A 50 -12.31 -2.11 -9.38
N ILE A 51 -11.44 -1.32 -10.01
CA ILE A 51 -11.44 -1.16 -11.47
C ILE A 51 -11.13 -2.50 -12.16
N ALA A 52 -10.09 -3.20 -11.69
CA ALA A 52 -9.71 -4.49 -12.26
C ALA A 52 -10.83 -5.53 -12.13
N ALA A 53 -11.48 -5.57 -10.97
CA ALA A 53 -12.59 -6.49 -10.74
C ALA A 53 -13.75 -6.19 -11.69
N LYS A 54 -14.13 -4.92 -11.81
CA LYS A 54 -15.21 -4.50 -12.70
C LYS A 54 -14.91 -4.84 -14.15
N ASP A 55 -13.69 -4.55 -14.60
CA ASP A 55 -13.30 -4.78 -16.01
C ASP A 55 -13.25 -6.26 -16.36
N ASN A 56 -13.11 -7.14 -15.37
CA ASN A 56 -13.03 -8.59 -15.56
C ASN A 56 -14.30 -9.33 -15.10
N ASN A 57 -15.36 -8.61 -14.79
CA ASN A 57 -16.62 -9.18 -14.28
C ASN A 57 -16.39 -10.05 -13.04
N CYS A 58 -15.62 -9.53 -12.09
CA CYS A 58 -15.21 -10.23 -10.88
C CYS A 58 -15.55 -9.44 -9.63
N TYR A 59 -15.46 -10.13 -8.49
CA TYR A 59 -15.36 -9.52 -7.16
C TYR A 59 -13.89 -9.53 -6.73
N ILE A 60 -13.50 -8.62 -5.86
CA ILE A 60 -12.22 -8.72 -5.15
C ILE A 60 -12.37 -9.86 -4.14
N GLU A 61 -11.55 -10.89 -4.27
CA GLU A 61 -11.64 -12.06 -3.39
C GLU A 61 -10.79 -11.89 -2.14
N SER A 62 -9.48 -11.72 -2.30
CA SER A 62 -8.57 -11.60 -1.17
C SER A 62 -7.29 -10.89 -1.53
N ILE A 63 -6.61 -10.38 -0.51
CA ILE A 63 -5.24 -9.87 -0.64
C ILE A 63 -4.29 -11.05 -0.48
N LEU A 64 -3.42 -11.27 -1.45
CA LEU A 64 -2.50 -12.41 -1.46
C LEU A 64 -1.19 -12.09 -0.76
N ASP A 65 -0.65 -10.90 -0.96
CA ASP A 65 0.51 -10.40 -0.22
C ASP A 65 0.57 -8.88 -0.30
N LEU A 66 1.37 -8.30 0.60
CA LEU A 66 1.61 -6.87 0.66
C LEU A 66 3.10 -6.65 0.91
N LYS A 67 3.69 -5.76 0.13
CA LYS A 67 5.06 -5.28 0.38
C LYS A 67 5.00 -3.79 0.65
N VAL A 68 5.57 -3.40 1.78
CA VAL A 68 5.58 -2.00 2.22
C VAL A 68 7.00 -1.50 2.24
N TYR A 69 7.21 -0.33 1.65
CA TYR A 69 8.49 0.33 1.59
C TYR A 69 8.41 1.65 2.33
N VAL A 70 9.36 1.88 3.23
CA VAL A 70 9.43 3.13 4.02
C VAL A 70 10.81 3.75 3.83
N SER A 71 10.83 4.98 3.36
CA SER A 71 12.07 5.75 3.26
C SER A 71 12.35 6.38 4.62
N CYS A 72 13.42 5.97 5.27
CA CYS A 72 13.72 6.42 6.63
C CYS A 72 15.19 6.31 6.96
N ASP A 73 15.57 6.87 8.11
CA ASP A 73 16.88 6.69 8.69
C ASP A 73 17.06 5.22 9.10
N LYS A 74 18.29 4.72 9.00
CA LYS A 74 18.64 3.34 9.40
C LYS A 74 18.36 3.05 10.87
N GLU A 75 18.28 4.07 11.71
CA GLU A 75 18.02 3.92 13.14
C GLU A 75 16.52 3.85 13.46
N PHE A 76 15.65 4.11 12.50
CA PHE A 76 14.20 4.12 12.74
C PHE A 76 13.65 2.69 12.73
N ASP A 77 13.01 2.28 13.83
CA ASP A 77 12.46 0.92 14.00
C ASP A 77 10.94 0.83 13.78
N GLY A 78 10.27 1.96 13.56
CA GLY A 78 8.81 2.01 13.53
C GLY A 78 8.16 1.66 12.19
N ILE A 79 8.86 1.02 11.25
CA ILE A 79 8.35 0.78 9.91
C ILE A 79 7.12 -0.16 9.91
N SER A 80 7.11 -1.18 10.77
CA SER A 80 5.98 -2.12 10.84
C SER A 80 4.71 -1.45 11.32
N LYS A 81 4.81 -0.51 12.27
CA LYS A 81 3.66 0.23 12.77
C LYS A 81 3.07 1.13 11.69
N ILE A 82 3.90 1.73 10.84
CA ILE A 82 3.43 2.50 9.69
C ILE A 82 2.70 1.57 8.71
N ALA A 83 3.28 0.39 8.43
CA ALA A 83 2.69 -0.61 7.54
C ALA A 83 1.32 -1.10 8.03
N ASP A 84 1.10 -1.15 9.33
CA ASP A 84 -0.17 -1.57 9.93
C ASP A 84 -1.35 -0.76 9.39
N LYS A 85 -1.14 0.50 9.02
CA LYS A 85 -2.24 1.34 8.48
C LYS A 85 -2.77 0.80 7.15
N ALA A 86 -1.90 0.25 6.31
CA ALA A 86 -2.34 -0.39 5.07
C ALA A 86 -3.05 -1.71 5.36
N SER A 87 -2.46 -2.56 6.21
CA SER A 87 -3.05 -3.86 6.56
C SER A 87 -4.42 -3.70 7.20
N GLU A 88 -4.57 -2.78 8.15
CA GLU A 88 -5.86 -2.47 8.78
C GLU A 88 -6.90 -2.05 7.76
N PHE A 89 -6.51 -1.23 6.78
CA PHE A 89 -7.42 -0.78 5.73
C PHE A 89 -7.97 -1.97 4.95
N PHE A 90 -7.12 -2.89 4.50
CA PHE A 90 -7.56 -4.05 3.72
C PHE A 90 -8.42 -5.01 4.53
N ILE A 91 -8.08 -5.23 5.80
CA ILE A 91 -8.88 -6.07 6.69
C ILE A 91 -10.25 -5.44 6.93
N ASN A 92 -10.32 -4.12 7.11
CA ASN A 92 -11.59 -3.44 7.26
C ASN A 92 -12.48 -3.55 6.02
N LYS A 93 -11.87 -3.57 4.83
CA LYS A 93 -12.61 -3.68 3.56
C LYS A 93 -13.06 -5.09 3.26
N LEU A 94 -12.24 -6.09 3.55
CA LEU A 94 -12.45 -7.47 3.08
C LEU A 94 -12.66 -8.48 4.19
N GLY A 95 -12.58 -8.07 5.46
CA GLY A 95 -12.66 -9.01 6.59
C GLY A 95 -11.47 -9.97 6.58
N ASP A 96 -11.72 -11.23 6.87
CA ASP A 96 -10.65 -12.23 6.92
C ASP A 96 -9.91 -12.38 5.59
N ASN A 97 -10.58 -12.14 4.47
CA ASN A 97 -9.95 -12.18 3.15
C ASN A 97 -8.98 -11.01 2.90
N GLY A 98 -9.00 -10.01 3.75
CA GLY A 98 -8.03 -8.93 3.73
C GLY A 98 -6.74 -9.24 4.49
N ARG A 99 -6.68 -10.34 5.23
CA ARG A 99 -5.48 -10.78 5.93
C ARG A 99 -4.47 -11.34 4.92
N HIS A 100 -3.19 -11.06 5.13
CA HIS A 100 -2.17 -11.33 4.11
C HIS A 100 -0.79 -11.47 4.73
N PRO A 101 0.11 -12.23 4.10
CA PRO A 101 1.53 -12.16 4.41
C PRO A 101 2.08 -10.80 3.97
N ARG A 102 3.07 -10.31 4.69
CA ARG A 102 3.57 -8.96 4.50
C ARG A 102 5.08 -8.90 4.70
N SER A 103 5.77 -8.16 3.83
CA SER A 103 7.16 -7.75 4.01
C SER A 103 7.19 -6.24 4.17
N VAL A 104 8.01 -5.76 5.09
CA VAL A 104 8.20 -4.31 5.31
C VAL A 104 9.70 -4.03 5.22
N LEU A 105 10.07 -3.11 4.34
CA LEU A 105 11.48 -2.79 4.07
C LEU A 105 11.73 -1.30 4.27
N ALA A 106 12.87 -1.01 4.89
CA ALA A 106 13.38 0.34 5.03
C ALA A 106 14.35 0.62 3.88
N LEU A 107 14.22 1.77 3.24
CA LEU A 107 15.04 2.20 2.12
C LEU A 107 15.54 3.62 2.36
N THR A 108 16.61 3.98 1.67
CA THR A 108 17.14 5.35 1.77
C THR A 108 16.35 6.36 0.95
N ARG A 109 15.69 5.91 -0.12
CA ARG A 109 14.92 6.80 -0.98
C ARG A 109 13.91 6.00 -1.80
N LEU A 110 12.75 6.60 -2.02
CA LEU A 110 11.69 6.06 -2.87
C LEU A 110 11.43 6.99 -4.06
N PRO A 111 10.73 6.51 -5.11
CA PRO A 111 10.37 7.35 -6.25
C PRO A 111 9.66 8.64 -5.79
N GLN A 112 9.93 9.74 -6.46
CA GLN A 112 9.39 11.07 -6.16
C GLN A 112 9.70 11.54 -4.73
N ASN A 113 10.75 10.97 -4.13
CA ASN A 113 11.12 11.25 -2.74
C ASN A 113 9.97 10.98 -1.75
N ALA A 114 9.09 10.04 -2.09
CA ALA A 114 7.95 9.68 -1.24
C ALA A 114 8.44 9.01 0.06
N PRO A 115 7.76 9.23 1.18
CA PRO A 115 8.14 8.54 2.43
C PRO A 115 7.71 7.09 2.47
N VAL A 116 6.66 6.72 1.73
CA VAL A 116 6.09 5.36 1.77
C VAL A 116 5.60 4.94 0.38
N MET A 117 5.57 3.62 0.16
CA MET A 117 5.09 3.03 -1.09
C MET A 117 4.63 1.60 -0.80
N ILE A 118 3.68 1.08 -1.57
CA ILE A 118 3.28 -0.32 -1.45
C ILE A 118 3.19 -1.01 -2.82
N ASP A 119 3.46 -2.32 -2.80
CA ASP A 119 3.11 -3.27 -3.86
C ASP A 119 2.16 -4.29 -3.26
N LEU A 120 1.25 -4.83 -4.06
CA LEU A 120 0.42 -5.93 -3.58
C LEU A 120 -0.06 -6.82 -4.72
N ARG A 121 -0.46 -8.03 -4.33
CA ARG A 121 -1.20 -8.93 -5.22
C ARG A 121 -2.52 -9.28 -4.56
N ALA A 122 -3.56 -9.38 -5.38
CA ALA A 122 -4.90 -9.72 -4.93
C ALA A 122 -5.54 -10.69 -5.90
N SER A 123 -6.40 -11.57 -5.39
CA SER A 123 -7.17 -12.48 -6.23
C SER A 123 -8.55 -11.93 -6.51
N LEU A 124 -9.05 -12.24 -7.70
CA LEU A 124 -10.39 -11.93 -8.13
C LEU A 124 -11.21 -13.21 -8.25
N LYS A 125 -12.52 -13.10 -8.00
CA LYS A 125 -13.46 -14.21 -8.14
C LYS A 125 -14.54 -13.82 -9.14
N LEU A 126 -14.80 -14.68 -10.12
CA LEU A 126 -15.85 -14.45 -11.12
C LEU A 126 -17.22 -14.31 -10.45
N LYS A 127 -18.00 -13.37 -10.96
CA LYS A 127 -19.40 -13.18 -10.55
C LYS A 127 -20.29 -14.31 -11.01
#